data_e951eee75a9a7a5506ba89c8bccb6721
#
_entry.id   e951eee75a9a7a5506ba89c8bccb6721
#
_cell.length_a   1.000
_cell.length_b   1.000
_cell.length_c   1.000
_cell.angle_alpha   90.00
_cell.angle_beta   90.00
_cell.angle_gamma   90.00
#
_symmetry.space_group_name_H-M   'P 1'
#
loop_
_entity.id
_entity.type
_entity.pdbx_description
1 polymer ?
#
loop_
_entity_poly.entity_id
_entity_poly.type
_entity_poly.pdbx_seq_one_letter_code
_entity_poly.pdbx_strand_id
1 'polypeptide(L)'
;MTELELQAQVADYIRLQYPSVIFHSDFGSGIKLTMGQAIKQKRLNGGRRSWPDMFLAEPYIPKAYCRELTEEERKEVEDKLGDLDGIACAKFLYSYYGLFIELKKEGTRIFKKDGKLVADEHIREQFDMLSDLRARGYAAEFACGFDEAKKLIDDYMGGRYAHID
;
A
#
# COMPACT_ATOMS: atom_id res chain seq x y z
N MET A 1 8.93 18.70 9.11
CA MET A 1 9.30 17.90 7.93
C MET A 1 8.23 18.07 6.86
N THR A 2 8.61 18.33 5.62
CA THR A 2 7.70 18.38 4.47
C THR A 2 7.37 16.95 4.01
N GLU A 3 6.32 16.76 3.21
CA GLU A 3 6.00 15.43 2.64
C GLU A 3 7.13 14.93 1.72
N LEU A 4 7.77 15.82 0.96
CA LEU A 4 8.90 15.47 0.11
C LEU A 4 10.14 15.02 0.92
N GLU A 5 10.43 15.68 2.05
CA GLU A 5 11.51 15.25 2.95
C GLU A 5 11.20 13.90 3.59
N LEU A 6 9.94 13.67 4.00
CA LEU A 6 9.49 12.37 4.48
C LEU A 6 9.63 11.28 3.42
N GLN A 7 9.21 11.56 2.20
CA GLN A 7 9.30 10.65 1.07
C GLN A 7 10.76 10.26 0.77
N ALA A 8 11.67 11.24 0.78
CA ALA A 8 13.11 10.99 0.63
C ALA A 8 13.66 10.12 1.76
N GLN A 9 13.28 10.40 3.01
CA GLN A 9 13.71 9.61 4.17
C GLN A 9 13.21 8.16 4.10
N VAL A 10 11.96 7.94 3.69
CA VAL A 10 11.40 6.59 3.52
C VAL A 10 12.11 5.85 2.37
N ALA A 11 12.38 6.52 1.25
CA ALA A 11 13.14 5.95 0.15
C ALA A 11 14.56 5.53 0.57
N ASP A 12 15.25 6.36 1.35
CA ASP A 12 16.58 6.02 1.90
C ASP A 12 16.49 4.82 2.86
N TYR A 13 15.45 4.76 3.70
CA TYR A 13 15.21 3.63 4.58
C TYR A 13 15.05 2.32 3.80
N ILE A 14 14.20 2.31 2.76
CA ILE A 14 14.00 1.11 1.93
C ILE A 14 15.32 0.66 1.31
N ARG A 15 16.09 1.59 0.71
CA ARG A 15 17.37 1.24 0.08
C ARG A 15 18.39 0.65 1.04
N LEU A 16 18.40 1.12 2.30
CA LEU A 16 19.35 0.65 3.32
C LEU A 16 18.93 -0.67 3.95
N GLN A 17 17.64 -0.84 4.25
CA GLN A 17 17.14 -2.04 4.95
C GLN A 17 16.77 -3.18 4.01
N TYR A 18 16.33 -2.84 2.80
CA TYR A 18 15.81 -3.77 1.81
C TYR A 18 16.45 -3.53 0.43
N PRO A 19 17.78 -3.71 0.27
CA PRO A 19 18.53 -3.29 -0.92
C PRO A 19 18.11 -4.02 -2.21
N SER A 20 17.43 -5.17 -2.11
CA SER A 20 16.93 -5.93 -3.26
C SER A 20 15.53 -5.51 -3.70
N VAL A 21 14.82 -4.70 -2.91
CA VAL A 21 13.45 -4.28 -3.20
C VAL A 21 13.40 -3.31 -4.37
N ILE A 22 12.55 -3.61 -5.33
CA ILE A 22 12.25 -2.68 -6.41
C ILE A 22 11.10 -1.77 -5.95
N PHE A 23 11.35 -0.48 -5.89
CA PHE A 23 10.32 0.49 -5.54
C PHE A 23 10.36 1.72 -6.45
N HIS A 24 9.24 2.39 -6.54
CA HIS A 24 9.08 3.67 -7.22
C HIS A 24 8.55 4.70 -6.23
N SER A 25 9.09 5.90 -6.28
CA SER A 25 8.63 7.05 -5.51
C SER A 25 8.26 8.16 -6.49
N ASP A 26 7.00 8.64 -6.43
CA ASP A 26 6.54 9.70 -7.33
C ASP A 26 7.08 11.06 -6.85
N PHE A 27 7.90 11.67 -7.68
CA PHE A 27 8.48 12.99 -7.40
C PHE A 27 7.48 14.14 -7.63
N GLY A 28 6.30 13.84 -8.17
CA GLY A 28 5.33 14.85 -8.61
C GLY A 28 4.50 15.50 -7.50
N SER A 29 4.42 14.88 -6.33
CA SER A 29 3.67 15.42 -5.19
C SER A 29 4.40 16.63 -4.59
N GLY A 30 3.82 17.82 -4.73
CA GLY A 30 4.36 19.07 -4.17
C GLY A 30 5.06 20.01 -5.15
N ILE A 31 5.25 19.62 -6.39
CA ILE A 31 5.77 20.53 -7.43
C ILE A 31 4.61 21.31 -8.08
N LYS A 32 4.72 22.64 -8.08
CA LYS A 32 3.78 23.47 -8.83
C LYS A 32 4.01 23.28 -10.33
N LEU A 33 3.12 22.52 -10.95
CA LEU A 33 3.15 22.30 -12.39
C LEU A 33 2.50 23.47 -13.14
N THR A 34 3.02 23.80 -14.29
CA THR A 34 2.29 24.65 -15.25
C THR A 34 1.03 23.92 -15.74
N MET A 35 0.04 24.66 -16.25
CA MET A 35 -1.20 24.07 -16.77
C MET A 35 -0.92 22.97 -17.82
N GLY A 36 0.02 23.19 -18.73
CA GLY A 36 0.40 22.21 -19.75
C GLY A 36 1.04 20.93 -19.16
N GLN A 37 1.89 21.08 -18.13
CA GLN A 37 2.48 19.95 -17.41
C GLN A 37 1.43 19.16 -16.64
N ALA A 38 0.48 19.83 -15.96
CA ALA A 38 -0.61 19.19 -15.25
C ALA A 38 -1.53 18.37 -16.18
N ILE A 39 -1.86 18.91 -17.36
CA ILE A 39 -2.65 18.19 -18.38
C ILE A 39 -1.88 16.96 -18.87
N LYS A 40 -0.58 17.11 -19.14
CA LYS A 40 0.28 15.99 -19.58
C LYS A 40 0.39 14.92 -18.52
N GLN A 41 0.62 15.30 -17.26
CA GLN A 41 0.69 14.36 -16.13
C GLN A 41 -0.64 13.61 -15.96
N LYS A 42 -1.78 14.32 -15.97
CA LYS A 42 -3.10 13.70 -15.91
C LYS A 42 -3.32 12.66 -17.01
N ARG A 43 -2.88 12.97 -18.23
CA ARG A 43 -2.96 12.03 -19.36
C ARG A 43 -2.08 10.80 -19.15
N LEU A 44 -0.85 10.97 -18.63
CA LEU A 44 0.07 9.88 -18.36
C LEU A 44 -0.41 8.99 -17.22
N ASN A 45 -1.11 9.57 -16.23
CA ASN A 45 -1.71 8.84 -15.11
C ASN A 45 -3.10 8.24 -15.45
N GLY A 46 -3.43 8.05 -16.70
CA GLY A 46 -4.70 7.44 -17.13
C GLY A 46 -5.94 8.28 -16.77
N GLY A 47 -5.79 9.59 -16.61
CA GLY A 47 -6.87 10.51 -16.21
C GLY A 47 -7.16 10.51 -14.71
N ARG A 48 -6.54 9.63 -13.93
CA ARG A 48 -6.70 9.54 -12.48
C ARG A 48 -5.88 10.62 -11.77
N ARG A 49 -6.39 11.06 -10.64
CA ARG A 49 -5.70 11.96 -9.71
C ARG A 49 -5.21 11.16 -8.49
N SER A 50 -4.33 11.75 -7.73
CA SER A 50 -3.96 11.23 -6.40
C SER A 50 -3.37 9.82 -6.42
N TRP A 51 -2.44 9.53 -7.37
CA TRP A 51 -1.61 8.34 -7.27
C TRP A 51 -0.79 8.38 -5.98
N PRO A 52 -0.66 7.23 -5.27
CA PRO A 52 0.13 7.16 -4.05
C PRO A 52 1.59 7.56 -4.26
N ASP A 53 2.20 8.13 -3.23
CA ASP A 53 3.58 8.64 -3.26
C ASP A 53 4.63 7.56 -3.52
N MET A 54 4.37 6.32 -3.08
CA MET A 54 5.32 5.22 -3.20
C MET A 54 4.65 3.92 -3.61
N PHE A 55 5.39 3.10 -4.37
CA PHE A 55 5.02 1.74 -4.73
C PHE A 55 6.21 0.80 -4.54
N LEU A 56 6.03 -0.26 -3.76
CA LEU A 56 6.96 -1.37 -3.62
C LEU A 56 6.47 -2.54 -4.48
N ALA A 57 7.28 -2.94 -5.46
CA ALA A 57 6.97 -4.02 -6.41
C ALA A 57 7.39 -5.40 -5.85
N GLU A 58 7.02 -5.66 -4.60
CA GLU A 58 7.32 -6.93 -3.92
C GLU A 58 6.02 -7.65 -3.61
N PRO A 59 5.84 -8.90 -4.03
CA PRO A 59 4.67 -9.67 -3.66
C PRO A 59 4.70 -10.01 -2.17
N TYR A 60 3.59 -9.79 -1.50
CA TYR A 60 3.43 -10.16 -0.10
C TYR A 60 2.88 -11.57 0.02
N ILE A 61 3.55 -12.41 0.80
CA ILE A 61 3.07 -13.74 1.18
C ILE A 61 3.10 -13.80 2.72
N PRO A 62 1.95 -13.95 3.39
CA PRO A 62 1.91 -14.03 4.84
C PRO A 62 2.77 -15.17 5.37
N LYS A 63 3.52 -14.94 6.45
CA LYS A 63 4.32 -16.00 7.09
C LYS A 63 3.49 -17.19 7.55
N ALA A 64 2.23 -16.96 7.93
CA ALA A 64 1.32 -18.00 8.32
C ALA A 64 1.13 -19.08 7.24
N TYR A 65 1.28 -18.72 5.96
CA TYR A 65 1.14 -19.65 4.82
C TYR A 65 2.45 -20.25 4.35
N CYS A 66 3.57 -19.90 4.98
CA CYS A 66 4.85 -20.59 4.82
C CYS A 66 4.94 -21.84 5.71
N ARG A 67 3.96 -22.10 6.57
CA ARG A 67 3.80 -23.33 7.34
C ARG A 67 2.80 -24.26 6.68
N GLU A 68 2.86 -25.55 6.98
CA GLU A 68 1.81 -26.49 6.58
C GLU A 68 0.47 -26.08 7.22
N LEU A 69 -0.57 -26.04 6.41
CA LEU A 69 -1.93 -25.81 6.89
C LEU A 69 -2.38 -26.98 7.77
N THR A 70 -3.12 -26.69 8.84
CA THR A 70 -3.83 -27.73 9.61
C THR A 70 -4.92 -28.35 8.73
N GLU A 71 -5.40 -29.53 9.10
CA GLU A 71 -6.51 -30.21 8.41
C GLU A 71 -7.79 -29.34 8.35
N GLU A 72 -8.06 -28.59 9.41
CA GLU A 72 -9.21 -27.67 9.49
C GLU A 72 -9.08 -26.50 8.52
N GLU A 73 -7.90 -25.89 8.46
CA GLU A 73 -7.58 -24.79 7.53
C GLU A 73 -7.62 -25.27 6.06
N ARG A 74 -7.13 -26.49 5.78
CA ARG A 74 -7.22 -27.10 4.43
C ARG A 74 -8.68 -27.27 4.00
N LYS A 75 -9.50 -27.80 4.89
CA LYS A 75 -10.91 -28.01 4.63
C LYS A 75 -11.66 -26.71 4.37
N GLU A 76 -11.36 -25.66 5.14
CA GLU A 76 -11.94 -24.33 4.92
C GLU A 76 -11.56 -23.73 3.55
N VAL A 77 -10.33 -23.97 3.10
CA VAL A 77 -9.83 -23.53 1.80
C VAL A 77 -10.47 -24.34 0.67
N GLU A 78 -10.58 -25.66 0.82
CA GLU A 78 -11.23 -26.57 -0.14
C GLU A 78 -12.72 -26.24 -0.29
N ASP A 79 -13.42 -25.98 0.80
CA ASP A 79 -14.85 -25.60 0.80
C ASP A 79 -15.09 -24.26 0.08
N LYS A 80 -14.13 -23.33 0.11
CA LYS A 80 -14.23 -22.02 -0.55
C LYS A 80 -13.80 -22.01 -2.02
N LEU A 81 -12.90 -22.86 -2.41
CA LEU A 81 -12.20 -22.76 -3.70
C LEU A 81 -12.29 -24.02 -4.58
N GLY A 82 -12.87 -25.13 -4.07
CA GLY A 82 -12.91 -26.41 -4.78
C GLY A 82 -11.55 -27.14 -4.73
N ASP A 83 -11.45 -28.19 -5.56
CA ASP A 83 -10.35 -29.17 -5.58
C ASP A 83 -9.02 -28.59 -6.15
N LEU A 84 -8.54 -27.49 -5.59
CA LEU A 84 -7.25 -26.92 -5.89
C LEU A 84 -6.25 -27.26 -4.77
N ASP A 85 -4.97 -27.41 -5.10
CA ASP A 85 -3.92 -27.68 -4.13
C ASP A 85 -3.94 -26.61 -3.01
N GLY A 86 -4.37 -27.00 -1.80
CA GLY A 86 -4.75 -26.07 -0.72
C GLY A 86 -3.66 -25.06 -0.33
N ILE A 87 -2.37 -25.39 -0.55
CA ILE A 87 -1.24 -24.49 -0.32
C ILE A 87 -1.19 -23.38 -1.39
N ALA A 88 -1.44 -23.73 -2.65
CA ALA A 88 -1.43 -22.77 -3.76
C ALA A 88 -2.60 -21.79 -3.62
N CYS A 89 -3.74 -22.24 -3.15
CA CYS A 89 -4.94 -21.43 -2.97
C CYS A 89 -4.87 -20.48 -1.80
N ALA A 90 -4.36 -20.91 -0.66
CA ALA A 90 -4.14 -20.04 0.50
C ALA A 90 -3.15 -18.92 0.15
N LYS A 91 -2.07 -19.21 -0.58
CA LYS A 91 -1.15 -18.20 -1.09
C LYS A 91 -1.85 -17.15 -1.96
N PHE A 92 -2.76 -17.58 -2.83
CA PHE A 92 -3.44 -16.67 -3.75
C PHE A 92 -4.45 -15.75 -3.05
N LEU A 93 -5.18 -16.29 -2.05
CA LEU A 93 -6.23 -15.54 -1.34
C LEU A 93 -5.71 -14.42 -0.43
N TYR A 94 -4.52 -14.60 0.11
CA TYR A 94 -3.96 -13.68 1.13
C TYR A 94 -2.67 -13.00 0.68
N SER A 95 -2.31 -13.10 -0.59
CA SER A 95 -1.16 -12.40 -1.15
C SER A 95 -1.57 -11.07 -1.78
N TYR A 96 -0.65 -10.12 -1.73
CA TYR A 96 -0.77 -8.85 -2.43
C TYR A 96 0.29 -8.77 -3.52
N TYR A 97 -0.02 -8.10 -4.63
CA TYR A 97 0.89 -7.93 -5.77
C TYR A 97 1.97 -6.87 -5.52
N GLY A 98 1.82 -6.06 -4.49
CA GLY A 98 2.73 -5.00 -4.10
C GLY A 98 2.09 -4.10 -3.05
N LEU A 99 2.85 -3.15 -2.54
CA LEU A 99 2.41 -2.19 -1.53
C LEU A 99 2.44 -0.77 -2.09
N PHE A 100 1.31 -0.09 -2.07
CA PHE A 100 1.20 1.35 -2.28
C PHE A 100 1.13 2.09 -0.95
N ILE A 101 1.83 3.20 -0.85
CA ILE A 101 1.86 4.03 0.36
C ILE A 101 1.58 5.49 -0.02
N GLU A 102 0.56 6.05 0.59
CA GLU A 102 0.29 7.48 0.58
C GLU A 102 0.86 8.10 1.85
N LEU A 103 1.89 8.94 1.70
CA LEU A 103 2.60 9.54 2.81
C LEU A 103 1.93 10.85 3.24
N LYS A 104 1.79 11.03 4.55
CA LYS A 104 1.28 12.25 5.17
C LYS A 104 2.24 12.73 6.24
N LYS A 105 2.27 14.03 6.47
CA LYS A 105 3.02 14.59 7.60
C LYS A 105 2.56 13.96 8.90
N GLU A 106 3.48 13.80 9.82
CA GLU A 106 3.19 13.37 11.17
C GLU A 106 2.08 14.21 11.81
N GLY A 107 1.13 13.53 12.47
CA GLY A 107 -0.03 14.18 13.09
C GLY A 107 -1.16 14.57 12.13
N THR A 108 -1.03 14.30 10.82
CA THR A 108 -2.14 14.46 9.87
C THR A 108 -3.27 13.51 10.24
N ARG A 109 -4.48 14.07 10.40
CA ARG A 109 -5.66 13.26 10.71
C ARG A 109 -6.35 12.82 9.42
N ILE A 110 -6.38 11.51 9.18
CA ILE A 110 -7.11 10.89 8.05
C ILE A 110 -8.54 10.57 8.44
N PHE A 111 -8.74 10.02 9.64
CA PHE A 111 -10.05 9.64 10.15
C PHE A 111 -10.45 10.48 11.36
N LYS A 112 -11.76 10.71 11.51
CA LYS A 112 -12.37 11.29 12.69
C LYS A 112 -12.41 10.25 13.82
N LYS A 113 -12.81 10.69 15.02
CA LYS A 113 -12.97 9.80 16.19
C LYS A 113 -14.07 8.73 15.99
N ASP A 114 -15.02 8.97 15.10
CA ASP A 114 -16.12 8.06 14.73
C ASP A 114 -15.74 7.10 13.59
N GLY A 115 -14.46 7.04 13.20
CA GLY A 115 -13.96 6.19 12.12
C GLY A 115 -14.23 6.71 10.71
N LYS A 116 -14.96 7.81 10.53
CA LYS A 116 -15.23 8.39 9.22
C LYS A 116 -14.05 9.22 8.74
N LEU A 117 -13.86 9.28 7.42
CA LEU A 117 -12.89 10.19 6.80
C LEU A 117 -13.14 11.64 7.21
N VAL A 118 -12.07 12.41 7.31
CA VAL A 118 -12.16 13.86 7.45
C VAL A 118 -12.82 14.48 6.22
N ALA A 119 -13.40 15.68 6.39
CA ALA A 119 -14.09 16.38 5.30
C ALA A 119 -13.10 17.15 4.42
N ASP A 120 -12.07 16.47 3.93
CA ASP A 120 -11.05 16.99 3.02
C ASP A 120 -11.17 16.26 1.68
N GLU A 121 -11.37 17.02 0.59
CA GLU A 121 -11.61 16.47 -0.75
C GLU A 121 -10.38 15.71 -1.26
N HIS A 122 -9.18 16.24 -0.99
CA HIS A 122 -7.94 15.62 -1.43
C HIS A 122 -7.67 14.29 -0.72
N ILE A 123 -7.89 14.24 0.61
CA ILE A 123 -7.80 12.98 1.38
C ILE A 123 -8.84 11.97 0.88
N ARG A 124 -10.04 12.42 0.50
CA ARG A 124 -11.06 11.53 -0.06
C ARG A 124 -10.62 10.95 -1.41
N GLU A 125 -10.11 11.78 -2.33
CA GLU A 125 -9.60 11.30 -3.63
C GLU A 125 -8.47 10.27 -3.44
N GLN A 126 -7.59 10.49 -2.48
CA GLN A 126 -6.49 9.56 -2.14
C GLN A 126 -7.02 8.26 -1.54
N PHE A 127 -7.97 8.34 -0.62
CA PHE A 127 -8.62 7.17 -0.03
C PHE A 127 -9.34 6.32 -1.09
N ASP A 128 -10.07 6.96 -2.02
CA ASP A 128 -10.76 6.28 -3.11
C ASP A 128 -9.74 5.56 -4.02
N MET A 129 -8.58 6.19 -4.30
CA MET A 129 -7.51 5.56 -5.06
C MET A 129 -6.93 4.34 -4.32
N LEU A 130 -6.63 4.46 -3.03
CA LEU A 130 -6.13 3.33 -2.22
C LEU A 130 -7.16 2.19 -2.18
N SER A 131 -8.45 2.50 -2.05
CA SER A 131 -9.54 1.52 -2.09
C SER A 131 -9.63 0.81 -3.45
N ASP A 132 -9.48 1.56 -4.53
CA ASP A 132 -9.42 1.02 -5.89
C ASP A 132 -8.22 0.07 -6.10
N LEU A 133 -7.07 0.37 -5.50
CA LEU A 133 -5.88 -0.48 -5.55
C LEU A 133 -6.07 -1.76 -4.72
N ARG A 134 -6.67 -1.66 -3.53
CA ARG A 134 -7.01 -2.84 -2.71
C ARG A 134 -7.95 -3.78 -3.44
N ALA A 135 -8.98 -3.25 -4.09
CA ALA A 135 -9.91 -4.04 -4.90
C ALA A 135 -9.24 -4.79 -6.07
N ARG A 136 -7.99 -4.43 -6.41
CA ARG A 136 -7.16 -5.06 -7.45
C ARG A 136 -6.07 -5.97 -6.90
N GLY A 137 -6.09 -6.25 -5.60
CA GLY A 137 -5.15 -7.18 -4.98
C GLY A 137 -3.82 -6.54 -4.55
N TYR A 138 -3.75 -5.23 -4.41
CA TYR A 138 -2.59 -4.55 -3.81
C TYR A 138 -2.83 -4.24 -2.34
N ALA A 139 -1.79 -4.26 -1.54
CA ALA A 139 -1.81 -3.55 -0.27
C ALA A 139 -1.71 -2.05 -0.56
N ALA A 140 -2.52 -1.23 0.11
CA ALA A 140 -2.53 0.20 -0.15
C ALA A 140 -2.98 0.97 1.09
N GLU A 141 -2.09 1.79 1.67
CA GLU A 141 -2.30 2.41 2.98
C GLU A 141 -1.84 3.86 3.03
N PHE A 142 -2.43 4.62 3.95
CA PHE A 142 -1.84 5.87 4.42
C PHE A 142 -0.74 5.57 5.46
N ALA A 143 0.28 6.43 5.50
CA ALA A 143 1.25 6.42 6.59
C ALA A 143 1.56 7.86 7.00
N CYS A 144 1.30 8.20 8.26
CA CYS A 144 1.48 9.55 8.81
C CYS A 144 2.80 9.63 9.58
N GLY A 145 3.82 10.19 8.93
CA GLY A 145 5.18 10.29 9.46
C GLY A 145 6.03 9.06 9.19
N PHE A 146 7.30 9.19 9.54
CA PHE A 146 8.31 8.17 9.24
C PHE A 146 8.08 6.85 9.98
N ASP A 147 7.71 6.93 11.26
CA ASP A 147 7.57 5.72 12.10
C ASP A 147 6.43 4.81 11.63
N GLU A 148 5.30 5.40 11.20
CA GLU A 148 4.20 4.63 10.62
C GLU A 148 4.59 4.04 9.27
N ALA A 149 5.24 4.81 8.40
CA ALA A 149 5.72 4.31 7.10
C ALA A 149 6.72 3.18 7.28
N LYS A 150 7.70 3.35 8.19
CA LYS A 150 8.67 2.32 8.53
C LYS A 150 7.99 1.06 9.03
N LYS A 151 7.08 1.18 10.01
CA LYS A 151 6.35 0.04 10.57
C LYS A 151 5.56 -0.70 9.49
N LEU A 152 4.84 0.02 8.63
CA LEU A 152 4.07 -0.55 7.53
C LEU A 152 4.98 -1.37 6.59
N ILE A 153 6.12 -0.80 6.19
CA ILE A 153 7.10 -1.46 5.32
C ILE A 153 7.68 -2.70 5.99
N ASP A 154 8.09 -2.59 7.27
CA ASP A 154 8.67 -3.70 8.03
C ASP A 154 7.66 -4.85 8.23
N ASP A 155 6.41 -4.53 8.48
CA ASP A 155 5.35 -5.53 8.62
C ASP A 155 5.03 -6.19 7.28
N TYR A 156 4.99 -5.41 6.19
CA TYR A 156 4.80 -5.92 4.85
C TYR A 156 5.95 -6.86 4.46
N MET A 157 7.19 -6.38 4.51
CA MET A 157 8.38 -7.17 4.15
C MET A 157 8.60 -8.36 5.10
N GLY A 158 8.15 -8.22 6.35
CA GLY A 158 8.23 -9.26 7.37
C GLY A 158 7.12 -10.32 7.32
N GLY A 159 6.16 -10.23 6.41
CA GLY A 159 5.02 -11.16 6.34
C GLY A 159 4.04 -11.05 7.52
N ARG A 160 3.97 -9.87 8.16
CA ARG A 160 3.09 -9.56 9.30
C ARG A 160 2.01 -8.53 8.97
N TYR A 161 2.00 -8.06 7.73
CA TYR A 161 1.01 -7.07 7.30
C TYR A 161 -0.40 -7.67 7.41
N ALA A 162 -1.29 -6.93 8.06
CA ALA A 162 -2.72 -7.19 8.06
C ALA A 162 -3.42 -5.88 7.71
N HIS A 163 -4.29 -5.94 6.71
CA HIS A 163 -5.14 -4.79 6.42
C HIS A 163 -6.09 -4.56 7.60
N ILE A 164 -6.14 -3.35 8.11
CA ILE A 164 -7.09 -2.95 9.16
C ILE A 164 -8.28 -2.33 8.43
N ASP A 165 -9.39 -3.06 8.38
CA ASP A 165 -10.69 -2.58 7.89
C ASP A 165 -11.23 -1.43 8.75
#